data_51e634813c530fa4364d4d0a276a6d9c
#
_entry.id   51e634813c530fa4364d4d0a276a6d9c
#
_cell.length_a   1.000
_cell.length_b   1.000
_cell.length_c   1.000
_cell.angle_alpha   90.00
_cell.angle_beta   90.00
_cell.angle_gamma   90.00
#
_symmetry.space_group_name_H-M   'P 1'
#
loop_
_entity.id
_entity.type
_entity.pdbx_description
1 polymer ?
#
loop_
_entity_poly.entity_id
_entity_poly.type
_entity_poly.pdbx_seq_one_letter_code
_entity_poly.pdbx_strand_id
1 'polypeptide(L)'
;MTIKSTQRKSITPPAKQQGVALMIVLMIVALVAVLATEMGTRLQLQVQRTMNLKDNNQAYWYAMGAEAFARKSIQSLIEESPNVISIEQPWAQEFSYPLENGGLTANLDDLQACFNLNAITSGSAGGAGSNSGNGSSGASNTTEAMDAFHTMLLSLSVDGLDNYTADTLRDSLADWVDEDDRMRPYGAEDSEYESREFPYLAANGPLASKSELRIINGVSPQWLDALLPLVCVIPDYNELKINVNTLEEEDAPLLAGLTGLDIQQAASLISSRPQNGWDDTNAFLSEPSIQALNLTSTRQDWFSVKTEYFMLHTKTQYNKATFKLSTVF
;
A
#
# COMPACT_ATOMS: atom_id res chain seq x y z
N MET A 1 6.67 111.24 -51.74
CA MET A 1 7.58 110.08 -51.71
C MET A 1 7.52 109.48 -50.33
N THR A 2 6.66 108.49 -50.07
CA THR A 2 6.33 107.99 -48.74
C THR A 2 6.99 106.63 -48.56
N ILE A 3 7.94 106.51 -47.68
CA ILE A 3 8.68 105.25 -47.43
C ILE A 3 7.87 104.43 -46.38
N LYS A 4 7.39 103.26 -46.79
CA LYS A 4 6.72 102.31 -45.92
C LYS A 4 7.77 101.54 -45.13
N SER A 5 7.74 101.66 -43.82
CA SER A 5 8.57 100.83 -42.88
C SER A 5 7.97 99.44 -42.70
N THR A 6 8.78 98.45 -43.01
CA THR A 6 8.42 97.03 -42.91
C THR A 6 8.80 96.59 -41.47
N GLN A 7 7.81 96.23 -40.64
CA GLN A 7 8.03 95.64 -39.29
C GLN A 7 8.53 94.17 -39.46
N ARG A 8 9.72 93.86 -38.92
CA ARG A 8 10.25 92.56 -38.72
C ARG A 8 9.56 91.89 -37.58
N LYS A 9 8.83 90.80 -37.84
CA LYS A 9 8.27 89.90 -36.79
C LYS A 9 9.43 89.20 -36.17
N SER A 10 9.62 89.37 -34.81
CA SER A 10 10.59 88.61 -34.03
C SER A 10 10.09 87.16 -33.87
N ILE A 11 10.84 86.23 -34.37
CA ILE A 11 10.63 84.79 -34.12
C ILE A 11 11.25 84.47 -32.73
N THR A 12 10.41 84.27 -31.74
CA THR A 12 10.84 83.75 -30.41
C THR A 12 11.30 82.31 -30.56
N PRO A 13 12.51 81.97 -30.10
CA PRO A 13 12.97 80.56 -30.17
C PRO A 13 12.08 79.68 -29.30
N PRO A 14 11.80 78.44 -29.72
CA PRO A 14 10.98 77.53 -28.92
C PRO A 14 11.67 77.28 -27.57
N ALA A 15 10.90 77.38 -26.50
CA ALA A 15 11.35 77.04 -25.14
C ALA A 15 11.94 75.64 -25.09
N LYS A 16 13.15 75.50 -24.53
CA LYS A 16 13.85 74.22 -24.41
C LYS A 16 13.07 73.30 -23.44
N GLN A 17 12.30 72.30 -23.96
CA GLN A 17 11.63 71.25 -23.22
C GLN A 17 12.63 70.12 -22.86
N GLN A 18 13.74 70.43 -22.16
CA GLN A 18 14.78 69.46 -21.82
C GLN A 18 14.39 68.50 -20.69
N GLY A 19 13.43 68.86 -19.82
CA GLY A 19 13.02 68.00 -18.67
C GLY A 19 12.07 66.87 -19.04
N VAL A 20 11.17 67.07 -20.02
CA VAL A 20 10.16 66.08 -20.39
C VAL A 20 10.79 64.86 -21.09
N ALA A 21 11.77 65.10 -21.95
CA ALA A 21 12.46 63.98 -22.65
C ALA A 21 13.21 63.09 -21.67
N LEU A 22 13.83 63.64 -20.64
CA LEU A 22 14.51 62.85 -19.63
C LEU A 22 13.52 61.98 -18.83
N MET A 23 12.35 62.49 -18.43
CA MET A 23 11.30 61.72 -17.73
C MET A 23 10.77 60.56 -18.58
N ILE A 24 10.56 60.79 -19.89
CA ILE A 24 10.11 59.74 -20.79
C ILE A 24 11.16 58.65 -20.92
N VAL A 25 12.44 59.00 -21.06
CA VAL A 25 13.53 58.02 -21.13
C VAL A 25 13.63 57.22 -19.84
N LEU A 26 13.56 57.85 -18.67
CA LEU A 26 13.58 57.17 -17.36
C LEU A 26 12.38 56.24 -17.21
N MET A 27 11.19 56.65 -17.65
CA MET A 27 10.00 55.79 -17.64
C MET A 27 10.15 54.55 -18.54
N ILE A 28 10.70 54.72 -19.72
CA ILE A 28 10.96 53.59 -20.65
C ILE A 28 11.99 52.62 -20.02
N VAL A 29 13.09 53.15 -19.49
CA VAL A 29 14.12 52.33 -18.82
C VAL A 29 13.55 51.58 -17.65
N ALA A 30 12.72 52.21 -16.80
CA ALA A 30 12.06 51.56 -15.69
C ALA A 30 11.12 50.44 -16.15
N LEU A 31 10.34 50.68 -17.23
CA LEU A 31 9.44 49.67 -17.79
C LEU A 31 10.21 48.49 -18.37
N VAL A 32 11.30 48.74 -19.11
CA VAL A 32 12.17 47.68 -19.66
C VAL A 32 12.83 46.88 -18.51
N ALA A 33 13.28 47.53 -17.45
CA ALA A 33 13.87 46.87 -16.28
C ALA A 33 12.86 45.92 -15.59
N VAL A 34 11.60 46.37 -15.40
CA VAL A 34 10.52 45.52 -14.85
C VAL A 34 10.26 44.33 -15.73
N LEU A 35 10.11 44.52 -17.05
CA LEU A 35 9.88 43.39 -17.99
C LEU A 35 11.05 42.40 -17.99
N ALA A 36 12.29 42.91 -17.99
CA ALA A 36 13.49 42.04 -17.93
C ALA A 36 13.55 41.21 -16.65
N THR A 37 13.21 41.81 -15.53
CA THR A 37 13.16 41.11 -14.22
C THR A 37 12.09 40.03 -14.23
N GLU A 38 10.89 40.32 -14.74
CA GLU A 38 9.79 39.36 -14.84
C GLU A 38 10.15 38.18 -15.75
N MET A 39 10.73 38.45 -16.92
CA MET A 39 11.20 37.40 -17.83
C MET A 39 12.29 36.54 -17.19
N GLY A 40 13.22 37.13 -16.45
CA GLY A 40 14.26 36.40 -15.70
C GLY A 40 13.68 35.46 -14.66
N THR A 41 12.69 35.92 -13.90
CA THR A 41 12.01 35.10 -12.87
C THR A 41 11.24 33.93 -13.50
N ARG A 42 10.53 34.19 -14.61
CA ARG A 42 9.79 33.12 -15.33
C ARG A 42 10.75 32.08 -15.91
N LEU A 43 11.88 32.49 -16.47
CA LEU A 43 12.90 31.57 -17.00
C LEU A 43 13.47 30.71 -15.88
N GLN A 44 13.80 31.29 -14.73
CA GLN A 44 14.33 30.57 -13.58
C GLN A 44 13.32 29.51 -13.06
N LEU A 45 12.02 29.85 -12.97
CA LEU A 45 10.98 28.90 -12.59
C LEU A 45 10.83 27.76 -13.61
N GLN A 46 10.92 28.06 -14.92
CA GLN A 46 10.87 27.02 -15.97
C GLN A 46 12.07 26.08 -15.87
N VAL A 47 13.27 26.60 -15.66
CA VAL A 47 14.49 25.80 -15.48
C VAL A 47 14.34 24.90 -14.26
N GLN A 48 13.87 25.42 -13.12
CA GLN A 48 13.64 24.62 -11.91
C GLN A 48 12.61 23.51 -12.13
N ARG A 49 11.50 23.81 -12.83
CA ARG A 49 10.48 22.80 -13.15
C ARG A 49 11.06 21.71 -14.05
N THR A 50 11.84 22.09 -15.07
CA THR A 50 12.47 21.13 -15.97
C THR A 50 13.47 20.25 -15.24
N MET A 51 14.28 20.83 -14.33
CA MET A 51 15.19 20.07 -13.48
C MET A 51 14.44 19.08 -12.59
N ASN A 52 13.37 19.54 -11.89
CA ASN A 52 12.58 18.66 -11.04
C ASN A 52 11.93 17.52 -11.84
N LEU A 53 11.41 17.78 -13.04
CA LEU A 53 10.86 16.73 -13.91
C LEU A 53 11.94 15.73 -14.34
N LYS A 54 13.14 16.23 -14.70
CA LYS A 54 14.27 15.37 -15.05
C LYS A 54 14.69 14.50 -13.86
N ASP A 55 14.82 15.09 -12.66
CA ASP A 55 15.23 14.38 -11.47
C ASP A 55 14.20 13.30 -11.05
N ASN A 56 12.90 13.63 -11.09
CA ASN A 56 11.82 12.67 -10.83
C ASN A 56 11.82 11.53 -11.86
N ASN A 57 12.02 11.85 -13.14
CA ASN A 57 12.06 10.84 -14.19
C ASN A 57 13.29 9.91 -14.01
N GLN A 58 14.43 10.45 -13.62
CA GLN A 58 15.61 9.64 -13.33
C GLN A 58 15.39 8.73 -12.11
N ALA A 59 14.79 9.25 -11.02
CA ALA A 59 14.43 8.46 -9.84
C ALA A 59 13.46 7.32 -10.21
N TYR A 60 12.47 7.60 -11.05
CA TYR A 60 11.54 6.58 -11.58
C TYR A 60 12.29 5.45 -12.31
N TRP A 61 13.20 5.78 -13.24
CA TRP A 61 13.92 4.75 -13.98
C TRP A 61 14.87 3.92 -13.11
N TYR A 62 15.42 4.51 -12.05
CA TYR A 62 16.17 3.73 -11.06
C TYR A 62 15.28 2.78 -10.28
N ALA A 63 14.06 3.19 -9.92
CA ALA A 63 13.09 2.30 -9.27
C ALA A 63 12.69 1.13 -10.18
N MET A 64 12.44 1.40 -11.46
CA MET A 64 12.18 0.35 -12.46
C MET A 64 13.37 -0.61 -12.64
N GLY A 65 14.59 -0.08 -12.57
CA GLY A 65 15.80 -0.91 -12.58
C GLY A 65 15.91 -1.81 -11.35
N ALA A 66 15.53 -1.29 -10.18
CA ALA A 66 15.46 -2.09 -8.95
C ALA A 66 14.40 -3.19 -9.03
N GLU A 67 13.24 -2.91 -9.58
CA GLU A 67 12.19 -3.90 -9.82
C GLU A 67 12.71 -5.05 -10.71
N ALA A 68 13.34 -4.71 -11.84
CA ALA A 68 13.89 -5.72 -12.74
C ALA A 68 14.98 -6.57 -12.06
N PHE A 69 15.82 -5.95 -11.23
CA PHE A 69 16.82 -6.65 -10.44
C PHE A 69 16.19 -7.57 -9.39
N ALA A 70 15.21 -7.09 -8.63
CA ALA A 70 14.50 -7.87 -7.61
C ALA A 70 13.82 -9.10 -8.24
N ARG A 71 13.13 -8.91 -9.37
CA ARG A 71 12.51 -10.02 -10.13
C ARG A 71 13.52 -11.08 -10.52
N LYS A 72 14.70 -10.68 -11.00
CA LYS A 72 15.76 -11.62 -11.35
C LYS A 72 16.35 -12.31 -10.12
N SER A 73 16.50 -11.59 -9.01
CA SER A 73 17.00 -12.15 -7.74
C SER A 73 16.04 -13.20 -7.16
N ILE A 74 14.72 -12.92 -7.17
CA ILE A 74 13.69 -13.89 -6.75
C ILE A 74 13.71 -15.12 -7.65
N GLN A 75 13.82 -14.95 -8.97
CA GLN A 75 13.93 -16.07 -9.89
C GLN A 75 15.14 -16.96 -9.56
N SER A 76 16.31 -16.35 -9.31
CA SER A 76 17.51 -17.09 -8.92
C SER A 76 17.34 -17.79 -7.57
N LEU A 77 16.68 -17.15 -6.60
CA LEU A 77 16.37 -17.73 -5.30
C LEU A 77 15.50 -19.00 -5.45
N ILE A 78 14.45 -18.96 -6.28
CA ILE A 78 13.56 -20.09 -6.53
C ILE A 78 14.31 -21.22 -7.24
N GLU A 79 15.24 -20.89 -8.16
CA GLU A 79 16.10 -21.88 -8.83
C GLU A 79 17.05 -22.57 -7.85
N GLU A 80 17.61 -21.83 -6.88
CA GLU A 80 18.54 -22.37 -5.86
C GLU A 80 17.83 -23.10 -4.72
N SER A 81 16.65 -22.60 -4.32
CA SER A 81 15.88 -23.11 -3.19
C SER A 81 14.41 -23.35 -3.58
N PRO A 82 14.11 -24.33 -4.43
CA PRO A 82 12.77 -24.51 -5.00
C PRO A 82 11.74 -24.99 -3.99
N ASN A 83 12.16 -25.48 -2.84
CA ASN A 83 11.29 -26.18 -1.87
C ASN A 83 11.05 -25.38 -0.59
N VAL A 84 11.95 -24.49 -0.21
CA VAL A 84 11.88 -23.77 1.06
C VAL A 84 12.28 -22.32 0.86
N ILE A 85 11.42 -21.41 1.33
CA ILE A 85 11.69 -19.97 1.41
C ILE A 85 11.64 -19.57 2.88
N SER A 86 12.70 -18.90 3.36
CA SER A 86 12.80 -18.46 4.76
C SER A 86 13.40 -17.06 4.89
N ILE A 87 13.16 -16.39 6.02
CA ILE A 87 13.71 -15.04 6.31
C ILE A 87 15.23 -15.03 6.49
N GLU A 88 15.88 -16.17 6.71
CA GLU A 88 17.34 -16.27 6.80
C GLU A 88 18.03 -16.17 5.44
N GLN A 89 17.27 -16.24 4.35
CA GLN A 89 17.80 -16.11 2.99
C GLN A 89 18.10 -14.66 2.63
N PRO A 90 19.03 -14.40 1.69
CA PRO A 90 19.49 -13.06 1.35
C PRO A 90 18.40 -12.09 0.87
N TRP A 91 17.28 -12.60 0.36
CA TRP A 91 16.18 -11.78 -0.14
C TRP A 91 15.47 -10.97 0.96
N ALA A 92 15.47 -11.46 2.20
CA ALA A 92 14.79 -10.83 3.34
C ALA A 92 15.56 -9.60 3.88
N GLN A 93 16.80 -9.38 3.40
CA GLN A 93 17.61 -8.24 3.83
C GLN A 93 17.31 -7.00 2.96
N GLU A 94 17.29 -5.82 3.60
CA GLU A 94 17.21 -4.58 2.86
C GLU A 94 18.42 -4.42 1.95
N PHE A 95 18.16 -4.25 0.66
CA PHE A 95 19.17 -3.94 -0.33
C PHE A 95 19.34 -2.42 -0.44
N SER A 96 20.56 -1.94 -0.30
CA SER A 96 20.90 -0.53 -0.47
C SER A 96 22.03 -0.38 -1.50
N TYR A 97 21.80 0.50 -2.47
CA TYR A 97 22.78 0.78 -3.52
C TYR A 97 23.02 2.28 -3.67
N PRO A 98 24.28 2.75 -3.54
CA PRO A 98 24.60 4.15 -3.75
C PRO A 98 24.56 4.50 -5.24
N LEU A 99 23.90 5.61 -5.57
CA LEU A 99 23.85 6.20 -6.92
C LEU A 99 24.70 7.48 -6.95
N GLU A 100 25.15 7.91 -8.14
CA GLU A 100 26.02 9.08 -8.32
C GLU A 100 25.48 10.35 -7.63
N ASN A 101 24.15 10.56 -7.64
CA ASN A 101 23.51 11.74 -7.04
C ASN A 101 22.37 11.35 -6.08
N GLY A 102 22.53 10.24 -5.36
CA GLY A 102 21.51 9.77 -4.42
C GLY A 102 21.70 8.33 -3.99
N GLY A 103 20.60 7.60 -3.83
CA GLY A 103 20.62 6.21 -3.42
C GLY A 103 19.32 5.49 -3.76
N LEU A 104 19.40 4.19 -3.74
CA LEU A 104 18.29 3.27 -3.89
C LEU A 104 18.26 2.36 -2.66
N THR A 105 17.12 2.23 -2.02
CA THR A 105 16.83 1.16 -1.06
C THR A 105 15.68 0.31 -1.56
N ALA A 106 15.76 -0.99 -1.35
CA ALA A 106 14.74 -1.94 -1.72
C ALA A 106 14.63 -3.02 -0.66
N ASN A 107 13.42 -3.35 -0.26
CA ASN A 107 13.09 -4.50 0.58
C ASN A 107 11.98 -5.31 -0.08
N LEU A 108 11.98 -6.60 0.22
CA LEU A 108 10.96 -7.54 -0.20
C LEU A 108 10.22 -8.03 1.04
N ASP A 109 8.91 -7.98 0.98
CA ASP A 109 8.04 -8.54 2.00
C ASP A 109 7.36 -9.79 1.41
N ASP A 110 7.22 -10.83 2.22
CA ASP A 110 6.47 -12.02 1.86
C ASP A 110 4.97 -11.77 2.04
N LEU A 111 4.20 -11.80 0.95
CA LEU A 111 2.74 -11.68 1.01
C LEU A 111 2.04 -12.96 1.49
N GLN A 112 2.78 -14.01 1.76
CA GLN A 112 2.30 -15.22 2.42
C GLN A 112 2.76 -15.30 3.89
N ALA A 113 3.28 -14.19 4.47
CA ALA A 113 3.46 -13.99 5.90
C ALA A 113 2.34 -13.15 6.53
N CYS A 114 1.21 -12.95 5.84
CA CYS A 114 0.08 -12.12 6.28
C CYS A 114 -1.25 -12.78 5.90
N PHE A 115 -2.33 -12.44 6.61
CA PHE A 115 -3.67 -12.90 6.27
C PHE A 115 -4.15 -12.21 4.98
N ASN A 116 -4.31 -12.96 3.91
CA ASN A 116 -4.87 -12.43 2.66
C ASN A 116 -6.37 -12.13 2.85
N LEU A 117 -6.75 -10.86 2.88
CA LEU A 117 -8.13 -10.43 3.11
C LEU A 117 -9.11 -10.97 2.04
N ASN A 118 -8.65 -11.17 0.80
CA ASN A 118 -9.46 -11.75 -0.25
C ASN A 118 -9.75 -13.24 -0.04
N ALA A 119 -9.06 -13.88 0.92
CA ALA A 119 -9.30 -15.28 1.27
C ALA A 119 -10.35 -15.45 2.39
N ILE A 120 -10.95 -14.37 2.91
CA ILE A 120 -11.88 -14.43 4.06
C ILE A 120 -13.07 -15.37 3.79
N THR A 121 -13.53 -15.44 2.56
CA THR A 121 -14.64 -16.30 2.14
C THR A 121 -14.17 -17.65 1.61
N SER A 122 -12.86 -17.94 1.59
CA SER A 122 -12.30 -19.20 1.11
C SER A 122 -12.77 -20.36 1.99
N GLY A 123 -13.05 -21.51 1.37
CA GLY A 123 -13.61 -22.66 2.07
C GLY A 123 -15.13 -22.63 2.25
N SER A 124 -15.82 -21.58 1.80
CA SER A 124 -17.28 -21.64 1.62
C SER A 124 -17.60 -22.67 0.54
N ALA A 125 -18.34 -23.71 0.88
CA ALA A 125 -18.90 -24.65 -0.08
C ALA A 125 -20.06 -24.02 -0.87
N GLY A 126 -19.78 -22.90 -1.54
CA GLY A 126 -20.70 -22.08 -2.34
C GLY A 126 -20.37 -22.07 -3.82
N GLY A 127 -19.77 -23.15 -4.34
CA GLY A 127 -19.79 -23.45 -5.77
C GLY A 127 -21.17 -23.92 -6.16
N ALA A 128 -21.80 -23.28 -7.12
CA ALA A 128 -23.08 -23.67 -7.70
C ALA A 128 -23.13 -25.20 -7.98
N GLY A 129 -23.91 -25.93 -7.19
CA GLY A 129 -24.25 -27.32 -7.54
C GLY A 129 -24.07 -28.39 -6.48
N SER A 130 -24.47 -28.21 -5.24
CA SER A 130 -24.82 -29.37 -4.40
C SER A 130 -26.20 -29.21 -3.81
N ASN A 131 -27.16 -29.82 -4.54
CA ASN A 131 -28.46 -30.18 -4.04
C ASN A 131 -28.25 -31.29 -2.99
N SER A 132 -28.18 -30.95 -1.74
CA SER A 132 -28.33 -31.88 -0.63
C SER A 132 -29.32 -31.32 0.35
N GLY A 133 -30.57 -31.75 0.15
CA GLY A 133 -31.62 -31.54 1.13
C GLY A 133 -31.29 -32.31 2.40
N ASN A 134 -31.16 -31.60 3.50
CA ASN A 134 -31.88 -31.91 4.73
C ASN A 134 -31.68 -30.77 5.72
N GLY A 135 -32.83 -30.22 6.17
CA GLY A 135 -32.86 -29.09 7.08
C GLY A 135 -32.14 -29.32 8.39
N SER A 136 -31.20 -28.44 8.68
CA SER A 136 -30.84 -28.09 10.05
C SER A 136 -30.66 -26.58 10.07
N SER A 137 -31.69 -25.91 10.54
CA SER A 137 -31.67 -24.48 10.85
C SER A 137 -30.66 -24.22 11.95
N GLY A 138 -29.49 -23.64 11.61
CA GLY A 138 -28.50 -23.24 12.56
C GLY A 138 -27.02 -23.33 12.09
N ALA A 139 -26.76 -23.62 10.81
CA ALA A 139 -25.41 -23.49 10.30
C ALA A 139 -25.05 -22.00 10.19
N SER A 140 -24.12 -21.54 11.02
CA SER A 140 -23.47 -20.25 10.82
C SER A 140 -22.84 -20.24 9.42
N ASN A 141 -23.12 -19.22 8.64
CA ASN A 141 -22.51 -19.01 7.30
C ASN A 141 -21.01 -18.61 7.42
N THR A 142 -20.37 -18.90 8.54
CA THR A 142 -18.95 -18.60 8.78
C THR A 142 -18.07 -19.68 8.20
N THR A 143 -16.99 -19.25 7.53
CA THR A 143 -15.93 -20.13 7.04
C THR A 143 -14.87 -20.33 8.14
N GLU A 144 -14.02 -21.34 8.00
CA GLU A 144 -12.87 -21.49 8.91
C GLU A 144 -11.91 -20.30 8.80
N ALA A 145 -11.80 -19.66 7.64
CA ALA A 145 -11.00 -18.45 7.45
C ALA A 145 -11.59 -17.25 8.21
N MET A 146 -12.91 -17.09 8.23
CA MET A 146 -13.60 -16.07 9.04
C MET A 146 -13.34 -16.27 10.54
N ASP A 147 -13.41 -17.51 11.02
CA ASP A 147 -13.13 -17.85 12.42
C ASP A 147 -11.66 -17.60 12.77
N ALA A 148 -10.74 -17.92 11.86
CA ALA A 148 -9.32 -17.63 12.03
C ALA A 148 -9.05 -16.11 12.10
N PHE A 149 -9.68 -15.34 11.22
CA PHE A 149 -9.59 -13.87 11.19
C PHE A 149 -10.13 -13.27 12.50
N HIS A 150 -11.30 -13.71 12.97
CA HIS A 150 -11.87 -13.28 14.24
C HIS A 150 -10.95 -13.57 15.42
N THR A 151 -10.39 -14.80 15.49
CA THR A 151 -9.45 -15.18 16.54
C THR A 151 -8.17 -14.35 16.48
N MET A 152 -7.65 -14.07 15.28
CA MET A 152 -6.51 -13.19 15.08
C MET A 152 -6.79 -11.77 15.61
N LEU A 153 -7.97 -11.20 15.31
CA LEU A 153 -8.36 -9.88 15.81
C LEU A 153 -8.35 -9.81 17.33
N LEU A 154 -8.94 -10.80 18.00
CA LEU A 154 -8.96 -10.85 19.46
C LEU A 154 -7.57 -11.04 20.08
N SER A 155 -6.68 -11.74 19.37
CA SER A 155 -5.30 -11.97 19.82
C SER A 155 -4.45 -10.69 19.81
N LEU A 156 -4.86 -9.65 19.08
CA LEU A 156 -4.19 -8.33 19.12
C LEU A 156 -4.26 -7.68 20.50
N SER A 157 -5.28 -7.98 21.29
CA SER A 157 -5.46 -7.46 22.67
C SER A 157 -5.36 -5.94 22.77
N VAL A 158 -5.91 -5.22 21.80
CA VAL A 158 -5.92 -3.75 21.74
C VAL A 158 -7.26 -3.18 22.20
N ASP A 159 -7.22 -2.00 22.80
CA ASP A 159 -8.42 -1.32 23.28
C ASP A 159 -9.40 -1.02 22.11
N GLY A 160 -10.68 -1.28 22.35
CA GLY A 160 -11.74 -1.04 21.38
C GLY A 160 -11.94 -2.17 20.35
N LEU A 161 -11.19 -3.27 20.47
CA LEU A 161 -11.36 -4.47 19.65
C LEU A 161 -11.87 -5.61 20.54
N ASP A 162 -13.14 -5.55 20.87
CA ASP A 162 -13.86 -6.59 21.62
C ASP A 162 -14.51 -7.64 20.68
N ASN A 163 -15.17 -8.65 21.25
CA ASN A 163 -15.86 -9.70 20.49
C ASN A 163 -16.88 -9.12 19.51
N TYR A 164 -17.66 -8.12 19.91
CA TYR A 164 -18.67 -7.54 19.06
C TYR A 164 -18.05 -6.80 17.86
N THR A 165 -16.99 -6.04 18.11
CA THR A 165 -16.23 -5.35 17.06
C THR A 165 -15.55 -6.33 16.13
N ALA A 166 -14.97 -7.41 16.65
CA ALA A 166 -14.35 -8.47 15.86
C ALA A 166 -15.37 -9.22 14.99
N ASP A 167 -16.57 -9.57 15.53
CA ASP A 167 -17.67 -10.14 14.75
C ASP A 167 -18.13 -9.19 13.66
N THR A 168 -18.30 -7.89 13.98
CA THR A 168 -18.74 -6.87 13.03
C THR A 168 -17.73 -6.71 11.89
N LEU A 169 -16.45 -6.63 12.19
CA LEU A 169 -15.43 -6.51 11.15
C LEU A 169 -15.33 -7.78 10.29
N ARG A 170 -15.34 -8.95 10.91
CA ARG A 170 -15.30 -10.24 10.21
C ARG A 170 -16.44 -10.37 9.20
N ASP A 171 -17.69 -10.14 9.66
CA ASP A 171 -18.85 -10.29 8.83
C ASP A 171 -18.93 -9.19 7.75
N SER A 172 -18.62 -7.93 8.11
CA SER A 172 -18.61 -6.82 7.14
C SER A 172 -17.50 -6.96 6.08
N LEU A 173 -16.36 -7.53 6.43
CA LEU A 173 -15.30 -7.83 5.46
C LEU A 173 -15.72 -8.95 4.50
N ALA A 174 -16.42 -9.96 5.02
CA ALA A 174 -16.91 -11.05 4.21
C ALA A 174 -18.02 -10.58 3.24
N ASP A 175 -18.97 -9.72 3.70
CA ASP A 175 -19.99 -9.09 2.87
C ASP A 175 -19.35 -8.15 1.83
N TRP A 176 -18.26 -7.45 2.18
CA TRP A 176 -17.56 -6.59 1.24
C TRP A 176 -16.93 -7.33 0.06
N VAL A 177 -16.46 -8.57 0.31
CA VAL A 177 -15.68 -9.36 -0.67
C VAL A 177 -16.55 -10.30 -1.47
N ASP A 178 -17.68 -10.80 -0.94
CA ASP A 178 -18.53 -11.73 -1.68
C ASP A 178 -19.37 -11.01 -2.77
N GLU A 179 -19.99 -11.78 -3.65
CA GLU A 179 -20.70 -11.27 -4.83
C GLU A 179 -22.22 -11.08 -4.58
N ASP A 180 -22.70 -11.49 -3.40
CA ASP A 180 -24.16 -11.40 -3.12
C ASP A 180 -24.48 -10.22 -2.20
N ASP A 181 -25.78 -9.80 -2.16
CA ASP A 181 -26.25 -8.65 -1.37
C ASP A 181 -26.86 -9.09 -0.02
N ARG A 182 -26.52 -10.27 0.49
CA ARG A 182 -27.09 -10.81 1.73
C ARG A 182 -26.26 -10.49 2.93
N MET A 183 -26.69 -9.53 3.70
CA MET A 183 -26.02 -9.11 4.91
C MET A 183 -25.93 -10.23 5.96
N ARG A 184 -24.74 -10.51 6.46
CA ARG A 184 -24.48 -11.39 7.61
C ARG A 184 -25.00 -10.77 8.92
N PRO A 185 -25.12 -11.53 10.01
CA PRO A 185 -25.72 -11.04 11.26
C PRO A 185 -25.06 -9.78 11.84
N TYR A 186 -23.75 -9.62 11.69
CA TYR A 186 -22.99 -8.45 12.12
C TYR A 186 -22.35 -7.71 10.93
N GLY A 187 -22.74 -8.05 9.72
CA GLY A 187 -22.18 -7.54 8.50
C GLY A 187 -22.74 -6.19 8.05
N ALA A 188 -22.34 -5.76 6.87
CA ALA A 188 -22.79 -4.53 6.26
C ALA A 188 -22.81 -4.65 4.75
N GLU A 189 -23.95 -4.30 4.17
CA GLU A 189 -24.20 -4.25 2.74
C GLU A 189 -24.59 -2.83 2.30
N ASP A 190 -24.98 -2.67 1.05
CA ASP A 190 -25.35 -1.39 0.44
C ASP A 190 -26.24 -0.53 1.33
N SER A 191 -27.25 -1.11 1.99
CA SER A 191 -28.18 -0.38 2.86
C SER A 191 -27.49 0.29 4.06
N GLU A 192 -26.43 -0.34 4.59
CA GLU A 192 -25.63 0.23 5.68
C GLU A 192 -24.72 1.36 5.16
N TYR A 193 -24.04 1.13 4.05
CA TYR A 193 -23.11 2.10 3.47
C TYR A 193 -23.79 3.32 2.84
N GLU A 194 -24.99 3.14 2.25
CA GLU A 194 -25.84 4.24 1.74
C GLU A 194 -26.38 5.15 2.85
N SER A 195 -26.56 4.62 4.07
CA SER A 195 -27.08 5.39 5.21
C SER A 195 -26.08 6.40 5.80
N ARG A 196 -24.80 6.36 5.40
CA ARG A 196 -23.72 7.18 5.96
C ARG A 196 -23.78 8.64 5.47
N GLU A 197 -23.10 9.53 6.17
CA GLU A 197 -22.98 10.96 5.80
C GLU A 197 -22.45 11.13 4.36
N PHE A 198 -21.48 10.27 3.95
CA PHE A 198 -20.97 10.19 2.58
C PHE A 198 -21.34 8.82 2.03
N PRO A 199 -22.45 8.68 1.33
CA PRO A 199 -22.94 7.39 0.86
C PRO A 199 -22.02 6.75 -0.19
N TYR A 200 -21.85 5.44 -0.10
CA TYR A 200 -21.20 4.60 -1.09
C TYR A 200 -21.82 3.19 -1.02
N LEU A 201 -21.43 2.31 -1.91
CA LEU A 201 -21.89 0.92 -1.98
C LEU A 201 -20.80 -0.03 -1.51
N ALA A 202 -21.17 -1.23 -1.10
CA ALA A 202 -20.23 -2.32 -0.91
C ALA A 202 -19.52 -2.63 -2.24
N ALA A 203 -18.29 -3.18 -2.17
CA ALA A 203 -17.55 -3.51 -3.38
C ALA A 203 -18.11 -4.75 -4.07
N ASN A 204 -18.71 -5.68 -3.32
CA ASN A 204 -19.20 -6.98 -3.77
C ASN A 204 -18.18 -7.68 -4.66
N GLY A 205 -16.92 -7.69 -4.18
CA GLY A 205 -15.80 -8.23 -4.91
C GLY A 205 -14.46 -8.08 -4.17
N PRO A 206 -13.38 -8.64 -4.72
CA PRO A 206 -12.09 -8.66 -4.05
C PRO A 206 -11.53 -7.24 -3.85
N LEU A 207 -10.90 -7.03 -2.69
CA LEU A 207 -10.18 -5.80 -2.41
C LEU A 207 -9.01 -5.64 -3.39
N ALA A 208 -8.80 -4.41 -3.85
CA ALA A 208 -7.63 -4.04 -4.64
C ALA A 208 -6.46 -3.56 -3.74
N SER A 209 -6.75 -3.10 -2.53
CA SER A 209 -5.76 -2.57 -1.59
C SER A 209 -6.21 -2.72 -0.14
N LYS A 210 -5.27 -3.03 0.76
CA LYS A 210 -5.56 -3.03 2.21
C LYS A 210 -5.99 -1.67 2.77
N SER A 211 -5.83 -0.56 2.01
CA SER A 211 -6.37 0.74 2.40
C SER A 211 -7.91 0.80 2.38
N GLU A 212 -8.57 -0.09 1.65
CA GLU A 212 -10.04 -0.21 1.64
C GLU A 212 -10.62 -0.64 2.98
N LEU A 213 -9.83 -1.30 3.84
CA LEU A 213 -10.26 -1.57 5.22
C LEU A 213 -10.80 -0.34 5.94
N ARG A 214 -10.29 0.87 5.63
CA ARG A 214 -10.71 2.11 6.29
C ARG A 214 -12.17 2.49 6.06
N ILE A 215 -12.78 1.95 5.01
CA ILE A 215 -14.18 2.24 4.65
C ILE A 215 -15.12 1.08 4.99
N ILE A 216 -14.58 -0.08 5.36
CA ILE A 216 -15.39 -1.23 5.80
C ILE A 216 -16.00 -0.96 7.17
N ASN A 217 -17.22 -1.44 7.38
CA ASN A 217 -17.93 -1.28 8.63
C ASN A 217 -17.20 -1.98 9.79
N GLY A 218 -17.25 -1.39 10.98
CA GLY A 218 -16.58 -1.91 12.16
C GLY A 218 -15.12 -1.49 12.31
N VAL A 219 -14.47 -0.91 11.29
CA VAL A 219 -13.07 -0.48 11.37
C VAL A 219 -12.94 0.83 12.16
N SER A 220 -12.02 0.85 13.12
CA SER A 220 -11.66 2.05 13.88
C SER A 220 -10.18 2.38 13.72
N PRO A 221 -9.83 3.67 13.55
CA PRO A 221 -8.44 4.13 13.53
C PRO A 221 -7.62 3.74 14.76
N GLN A 222 -8.29 3.52 15.91
CA GLN A 222 -7.60 3.25 17.18
C GLN A 222 -6.78 1.96 17.16
N TRP A 223 -7.25 0.94 16.47
CA TRP A 223 -6.60 -0.38 16.40
C TRP A 223 -6.19 -0.80 14.98
N LEU A 224 -6.58 -0.03 13.97
CA LEU A 224 -6.27 -0.36 12.56
C LEU A 224 -4.75 -0.49 12.32
N ASP A 225 -3.95 0.40 12.93
CA ASP A 225 -2.49 0.37 12.77
C ASP A 225 -1.86 -0.90 13.34
N ALA A 226 -2.50 -1.54 14.35
CA ALA A 226 -2.07 -2.83 14.87
C ALA A 226 -2.46 -4.01 13.95
N LEU A 227 -3.57 -3.86 13.20
CA LEU A 227 -4.02 -4.89 12.27
C LEU A 227 -3.27 -4.86 10.93
N LEU A 228 -2.96 -3.66 10.41
CA LEU A 228 -2.39 -3.49 9.07
C LEU A 228 -1.11 -4.30 8.77
N PRO A 229 -0.18 -4.55 9.72
CA PRO A 229 0.97 -5.41 9.48
C PRO A 229 0.61 -6.89 9.25
N LEU A 230 -0.45 -7.37 9.89
CA LEU A 230 -0.85 -8.79 9.87
C LEU A 230 -1.71 -9.18 8.65
N VAL A 231 -2.14 -8.21 7.86
CA VAL A 231 -3.04 -8.43 6.72
C VAL A 231 -2.45 -7.93 5.42
N CYS A 232 -2.82 -8.57 4.34
CA CYS A 232 -2.45 -8.18 2.98
C CYS A 232 -3.61 -8.37 2.00
N VAL A 233 -3.41 -7.88 0.80
CA VAL A 233 -4.27 -8.10 -0.36
C VAL A 233 -3.36 -8.60 -1.48
N ILE A 234 -3.61 -9.81 -1.94
CA ILE A 234 -2.90 -10.39 -3.08
C ILE A 234 -3.83 -10.27 -4.29
N PRO A 235 -3.44 -9.54 -5.34
CA PRO A 235 -4.27 -9.38 -6.53
C PRO A 235 -4.56 -10.73 -7.20
N ASP A 236 -5.81 -10.91 -7.63
CA ASP A 236 -6.28 -12.10 -8.36
C ASP A 236 -6.03 -13.44 -7.61
N TYR A 237 -5.86 -13.39 -6.29
CA TYR A 237 -5.62 -14.56 -5.46
C TYR A 237 -6.51 -14.53 -4.21
N ASN A 238 -7.31 -15.58 -4.03
CA ASN A 238 -8.31 -15.70 -2.97
C ASN A 238 -8.10 -16.92 -2.06
N GLU A 239 -6.91 -17.50 -2.06
CA GLU A 239 -6.55 -18.58 -1.14
C GLU A 239 -5.81 -18.05 0.08
N LEU A 240 -5.95 -18.74 1.20
CA LEU A 240 -5.15 -18.52 2.39
C LEU A 240 -3.98 -19.50 2.38
N LYS A 241 -2.78 -18.97 2.16
CA LYS A 241 -1.52 -19.73 2.19
C LYS A 241 -0.49 -18.94 2.97
N ILE A 242 0.01 -19.51 4.05
CA ILE A 242 0.94 -18.85 4.97
C ILE A 242 2.25 -19.62 4.99
N ASN A 243 3.33 -18.94 4.66
CA ASN A 243 4.67 -19.48 4.79
C ASN A 243 5.13 -19.34 6.26
N VAL A 244 5.18 -20.47 6.96
CA VAL A 244 5.56 -20.49 8.38
C VAL A 244 7.04 -20.15 8.63
N ASN A 245 7.87 -20.21 7.58
CA ASN A 245 9.29 -19.91 7.65
C ASN A 245 9.62 -18.41 7.53
N THR A 246 8.62 -17.59 7.21
CA THR A 246 8.79 -16.15 7.04
C THR A 246 8.06 -15.33 8.10
N LEU A 247 7.28 -15.98 8.98
CA LEU A 247 6.66 -15.31 10.11
C LEU A 247 7.71 -14.81 11.11
N GLU A 248 7.52 -13.59 11.59
CA GLU A 248 8.30 -12.99 12.67
C GLU A 248 7.53 -13.04 14.00
N GLU A 249 8.16 -12.71 15.12
CA GLU A 249 7.52 -12.78 16.43
C GLU A 249 6.29 -11.86 16.54
N GLU A 250 6.31 -10.75 15.81
CA GLU A 250 5.21 -9.79 15.67
C GLU A 250 3.98 -10.40 14.99
N ASP A 251 4.15 -11.47 14.19
CA ASP A 251 3.08 -12.19 13.51
C ASP A 251 2.42 -13.26 14.40
N ALA A 252 2.78 -13.34 15.68
CA ALA A 252 2.17 -14.28 16.62
C ALA A 252 0.62 -14.20 16.66
N PRO A 253 -0.04 -13.03 16.57
CA PRO A 253 -1.50 -12.96 16.50
C PRO A 253 -2.07 -13.63 15.25
N LEU A 254 -1.39 -13.54 14.10
CA LEU A 254 -1.75 -14.24 12.86
C LEU A 254 -1.69 -15.75 13.07
N LEU A 255 -0.57 -16.28 13.57
CA LEU A 255 -0.41 -17.71 13.80
C LEU A 255 -1.42 -18.22 14.86
N ALA A 256 -1.70 -17.44 15.92
CA ALA A 256 -2.73 -17.76 16.91
C ALA A 256 -4.11 -17.88 16.27
N GLY A 257 -4.49 -16.95 15.38
CA GLY A 257 -5.76 -17.00 14.64
C GLY A 257 -5.89 -18.25 13.77
N LEU A 258 -4.85 -18.58 13.02
CA LEU A 258 -4.84 -19.74 12.11
C LEU A 258 -4.89 -21.08 12.83
N THR A 259 -4.20 -21.19 13.94
CA THR A 259 -4.02 -22.47 14.67
C THR A 259 -4.97 -22.65 15.85
N GLY A 260 -5.35 -21.56 16.52
CA GLY A 260 -6.05 -21.59 17.81
C GLY A 260 -5.12 -21.68 19.02
N LEU A 261 -3.80 -21.52 18.83
CA LEU A 261 -2.84 -21.36 19.92
C LEU A 261 -3.11 -20.05 20.67
N ASP A 262 -2.71 -19.98 21.93
CA ASP A 262 -2.58 -18.68 22.57
C ASP A 262 -1.38 -17.90 21.98
N ILE A 263 -1.40 -16.58 22.15
CA ILE A 263 -0.39 -15.70 21.54
C ILE A 263 1.04 -16.02 22.00
N GLN A 264 1.23 -16.44 23.25
CA GLN A 264 2.55 -16.77 23.79
C GLN A 264 3.07 -18.09 23.24
N GLN A 265 2.19 -19.07 23.07
CA GLN A 265 2.52 -20.33 22.41
C GLN A 265 2.86 -20.11 20.93
N ALA A 266 2.10 -19.26 20.23
CA ALA A 266 2.38 -18.89 18.85
C ALA A 266 3.74 -18.19 18.71
N ALA A 267 4.03 -17.19 19.55
CA ALA A 267 5.33 -16.51 19.58
C ALA A 267 6.48 -17.48 19.89
N SER A 268 6.29 -18.39 20.86
CA SER A 268 7.29 -19.39 21.22
C SER A 268 7.56 -20.37 20.07
N LEU A 269 6.53 -20.75 19.32
CA LEU A 269 6.68 -21.62 18.15
C LEU A 269 7.47 -20.93 17.06
N ILE A 270 7.16 -19.68 16.75
CA ILE A 270 7.91 -18.88 15.75
C ILE A 270 9.38 -18.77 16.18
N SER A 271 9.65 -18.43 17.45
CA SER A 271 11.01 -18.27 17.97
C SER A 271 11.79 -19.60 18.00
N SER A 272 11.10 -20.74 18.11
CA SER A 272 11.71 -22.07 18.09
C SER A 272 11.96 -22.62 16.68
N ARG A 273 11.61 -21.89 15.64
CA ARG A 273 11.83 -22.27 14.24
C ARG A 273 13.31 -22.65 14.01
N PRO A 274 13.58 -23.77 13.30
CA PRO A 274 14.93 -24.11 12.90
C PRO A 274 15.62 -22.98 12.12
N GLN A 275 16.92 -22.83 12.24
CA GLN A 275 17.69 -21.74 11.60
C GLN A 275 17.44 -21.63 10.09
N ASN A 276 17.24 -22.75 9.40
CA ASN A 276 16.95 -22.75 7.95
C ASN A 276 15.45 -22.82 7.66
N GLY A 277 14.58 -22.71 8.67
CA GLY A 277 13.15 -22.99 8.57
C GLY A 277 12.83 -24.47 8.68
N TRP A 278 11.54 -24.79 8.67
CA TRP A 278 11.07 -26.18 8.53
C TRP A 278 11.29 -26.63 7.08
N ASP A 279 11.76 -27.85 6.89
CA ASP A 279 12.09 -28.40 5.57
C ASP A 279 10.85 -28.62 4.68
N ASP A 280 9.72 -28.94 5.30
CA ASP A 280 8.42 -29.10 4.63
C ASP A 280 7.25 -28.78 5.60
N THR A 281 6.05 -28.69 5.05
CA THR A 281 4.83 -28.42 5.82
C THR A 281 4.55 -29.49 6.86
N ASN A 282 4.89 -30.78 6.61
CA ASN A 282 4.67 -31.83 7.57
C ASN A 282 5.59 -31.70 8.78
N ALA A 283 6.82 -31.19 8.61
CA ALA A 283 7.73 -30.92 9.71
C ALA A 283 7.11 -29.87 10.66
N PHE A 284 6.53 -28.79 10.14
CA PHE A 284 5.79 -27.81 10.93
C PHE A 284 4.54 -28.43 11.60
N LEU A 285 3.72 -29.17 10.85
CA LEU A 285 2.50 -29.78 11.38
C LEU A 285 2.78 -30.86 12.45
N SER A 286 3.99 -31.42 12.47
CA SER A 286 4.45 -32.40 13.46
C SER A 286 4.98 -31.78 14.73
N GLU A 287 5.07 -30.43 14.82
CA GLU A 287 5.44 -29.76 16.07
C GLU A 287 4.44 -30.11 17.18
N PRO A 288 4.91 -30.46 18.39
CA PRO A 288 4.03 -30.96 19.45
C PRO A 288 2.87 -30.01 19.80
N SER A 289 3.10 -28.71 19.73
CA SER A 289 2.08 -27.67 19.97
C SER A 289 0.99 -27.67 18.89
N ILE A 290 1.36 -27.88 17.64
CA ILE A 290 0.43 -27.94 16.50
C ILE A 290 -0.29 -29.29 16.47
N GLN A 291 0.42 -30.39 16.65
CA GLN A 291 -0.14 -31.74 16.62
C GLN A 291 -1.24 -31.91 17.70
N ALA A 292 -1.06 -31.31 18.88
CA ALA A 292 -2.03 -31.37 19.98
C ALA A 292 -3.38 -30.71 19.63
N LEU A 293 -3.42 -29.79 18.67
CA LEU A 293 -4.63 -29.05 18.29
C LEU A 293 -5.56 -29.85 17.37
N ASN A 294 -5.07 -30.93 16.73
CA ASN A 294 -5.82 -31.72 15.76
C ASN A 294 -6.50 -30.86 14.69
N LEU A 295 -5.72 -29.98 14.05
CA LEU A 295 -6.21 -29.07 13.01
C LEU A 295 -7.00 -29.81 11.92
N THR A 296 -8.07 -29.19 11.42
CA THR A 296 -8.81 -29.69 10.26
C THR A 296 -7.91 -29.76 9.02
N SER A 297 -8.29 -30.57 8.04
CA SER A 297 -7.55 -30.61 6.76
C SER A 297 -7.50 -29.22 6.08
N THR A 298 -8.60 -28.48 6.15
CA THR A 298 -8.67 -27.10 5.61
C THR A 298 -7.60 -26.21 6.25
N ARG A 299 -7.47 -26.21 7.58
CA ARG A 299 -6.47 -25.42 8.29
C ARG A 299 -5.05 -25.91 8.02
N GLN A 300 -4.83 -27.22 7.91
CA GLN A 300 -3.52 -27.78 7.54
C GLN A 300 -3.08 -27.29 6.15
N ASP A 301 -4.02 -27.19 5.21
CA ASP A 301 -3.77 -26.74 3.86
C ASP A 301 -3.38 -25.27 3.75
N TRP A 302 -3.62 -24.46 4.81
CA TRP A 302 -3.19 -23.05 4.82
C TRP A 302 -1.69 -22.89 5.00
N PHE A 303 -0.99 -23.85 5.56
CA PHE A 303 0.44 -23.75 5.85
C PHE A 303 1.29 -24.17 4.67
N SER A 304 2.37 -23.44 4.48
CA SER A 304 3.38 -23.67 3.45
C SER A 304 4.76 -23.36 4.02
N VAL A 305 5.79 -23.85 3.36
CA VAL A 305 7.19 -23.45 3.56
C VAL A 305 7.74 -22.75 2.31
N LYS A 306 6.83 -22.38 1.38
CA LYS A 306 7.14 -21.70 0.12
C LYS A 306 6.36 -20.41 0.03
N THR A 307 6.92 -19.46 -0.71
CA THR A 307 6.29 -18.21 -1.06
C THR A 307 6.21 -18.06 -2.57
N GLU A 308 5.04 -17.69 -3.06
CA GLU A 308 4.75 -17.46 -4.48
C GLU A 308 4.54 -15.96 -4.77
N TYR A 309 4.26 -15.16 -3.73
CA TYR A 309 3.93 -13.75 -3.86
C TYR A 309 4.81 -12.89 -2.95
N PHE A 310 5.53 -11.96 -3.56
CA PHE A 310 6.37 -10.99 -2.86
C PHE A 310 5.93 -9.57 -3.16
N MET A 311 5.99 -8.69 -2.17
CA MET A 311 5.84 -7.25 -2.34
C MET A 311 7.21 -6.59 -2.30
N LEU A 312 7.60 -5.98 -3.40
CA LEU A 312 8.78 -5.15 -3.46
C LEU A 312 8.43 -3.72 -3.04
N HIS A 313 9.16 -3.19 -2.10
CA HIS A 313 9.16 -1.76 -1.75
C HIS A 313 10.48 -1.14 -2.15
N THR A 314 10.44 -0.15 -3.04
CA THR A 314 11.63 0.61 -3.41
C THR A 314 11.48 2.08 -3.04
N LYS A 315 12.58 2.66 -2.59
CA LYS A 315 12.71 4.10 -2.38
C LYS A 315 13.98 4.57 -3.08
N THR A 316 13.79 5.36 -4.11
CA THR A 316 14.89 5.95 -4.89
C THR A 316 14.99 7.42 -4.60
N GLN A 317 16.19 7.91 -4.38
CA GLN A 317 16.49 9.33 -4.28
C GLN A 317 17.47 9.71 -5.38
N TYR A 318 17.17 10.78 -6.10
CA TYR A 318 18.06 11.38 -7.09
C TYR A 318 18.02 12.90 -6.96
N ASN A 319 19.14 13.52 -6.61
CA ASN A 319 19.22 14.93 -6.19
C ASN A 319 18.17 15.26 -5.10
N LYS A 320 17.16 16.06 -5.44
CA LYS A 320 16.06 16.46 -4.53
C LYS A 320 14.79 15.63 -4.73
N ALA A 321 14.74 14.80 -5.77
CA ALA A 321 13.58 13.97 -6.06
C ALA A 321 13.64 12.67 -5.25
N THR A 322 12.48 12.23 -4.77
CA THR A 322 12.30 10.92 -4.15
C THR A 322 11.13 10.22 -4.85
N PHE A 323 11.36 9.01 -5.29
CA PHE A 323 10.33 8.15 -5.87
C PHE A 323 10.20 6.87 -5.05
N LYS A 324 8.97 6.47 -4.76
CA LYS A 324 8.65 5.21 -4.09
C LYS A 324 7.81 4.36 -5.01
N LEU A 325 8.14 3.08 -5.11
CA LEU A 325 7.40 2.10 -5.87
C LEU A 325 7.12 0.89 -4.99
N SER A 326 5.90 0.39 -5.03
CA SER A 326 5.54 -0.92 -4.47
C SER A 326 4.95 -1.76 -5.58
N THR A 327 5.46 -2.98 -5.75
CA THR A 327 5.08 -3.89 -6.83
C THR A 327 4.96 -5.31 -6.30
N VAL A 328 3.91 -6.02 -6.68
CA VAL A 328 3.73 -7.46 -6.40
C VAL A 328 4.35 -8.28 -7.53
N PHE A 329 5.00 -9.37 -7.16
CA PHE A 329 5.58 -10.35 -8.08
C PHE A 329 4.90 -11.69 -7.92
#